data_01f8fade31875a3161f7db09191687e6
#
_entry.id   01f8fade31875a3161f7db09191687e6
#
_cell.length_a   1.000
_cell.length_b   1.000
_cell.length_c   1.000
_cell.angle_alpha   90.00
_cell.angle_beta   90.00
_cell.angle_gamma   90.00
#
_symmetry.space_group_name_H-M   'P 1'
#
loop_
_entity.id
_entity.type
_entity.pdbx_description
1 polymer ?
#
loop_
_entity_poly.entity_id
_entity_poly.type
_entity_poly.pdbx_seq_one_letter_code
_entity_poly.pdbx_strand_id
1 'polypeptide(L)'
;MNLFRKKGLGQVHPGLNRHLRLWDLIILGIGAMVGTGIFTITGTAAANLAGPALIISIVIAAFCVGLSALFFAEFASRIPSTGGAYSYLYAIFGEFPAWIAGWLTVMEFMTAVSGVASGWAAYFKGLLANLGWSLPTALNGTFDPAKGTYVDLLPILVMVLVTALVLMNAKAVLRFNSLLVLLKFSALALFILVGIFHLNSGNWANFAPYGFGEIYGGQTGIMSGASLMFFAFLGFESISMAVDEIKEPQKNVPRGIVLSLLITTVLYILVTLVLTGMVPFKNLNVDDAVAFALRRVGASWAGNYVSLVAILTLITVCISMTFALSRMIYSLARDGLLPKAMKQLDPKTRIPKNATLVAGSMAAIAGGVFPLASIASFLNICTLAYLVMLAFALLKLRKEHGAPGPGEFKTPLVPVLPILSIVVCLSFMTQYSLSTWLAFGVALLIGIGIYFGYGYRHSEENQ
;
A
#
# COMPACT_ATOMS: atom_id res chain seq x y z
N MET A 1 28.30 18.47 -13.33
CA MET A 1 27.06 17.70 -13.19
C MET A 1 26.71 17.65 -11.72
N ASN A 2 25.69 18.40 -11.24
CA ASN A 2 25.32 18.41 -9.82
C ASN A 2 24.03 17.59 -9.62
N LEU A 3 24.17 16.31 -9.28
CA LEU A 3 23.07 15.37 -9.05
C LEU A 3 22.39 15.54 -7.66
N PHE A 4 22.98 16.37 -6.80
CA PHE A 4 22.61 16.52 -5.39
C PHE A 4 22.08 17.93 -5.07
N ARG A 5 21.42 18.58 -6.02
CA ARG A 5 20.75 19.86 -5.79
C ARG A 5 19.63 19.67 -4.78
N LYS A 6 19.59 20.51 -3.75
CA LYS A 6 18.60 20.43 -2.67
C LYS A 6 17.53 21.49 -2.87
N LYS A 7 16.27 21.15 -2.68
CA LYS A 7 15.18 22.12 -2.46
C LYS A 7 15.28 22.67 -1.04
N GLY A 8 14.96 23.95 -0.88
CA GLY A 8 14.94 24.60 0.44
C GLY A 8 13.97 23.88 1.39
N LEU A 9 14.36 23.74 2.67
CA LEU A 9 13.52 23.17 3.73
C LEU A 9 12.30 24.09 3.94
N GLY A 10 11.07 23.54 3.73
CA GLY A 10 9.86 24.17 4.25
C GLY A 10 9.20 25.23 3.38
N GLN A 11 8.88 24.96 2.13
CA GLN A 11 7.83 25.72 1.47
C GLN A 11 6.46 25.21 1.95
N VAL A 12 5.98 25.76 3.05
CA VAL A 12 4.59 25.63 3.48
C VAL A 12 3.73 26.31 2.39
N HIS A 13 2.88 25.56 1.72
CA HIS A 13 1.90 26.16 0.80
C HIS A 13 0.83 26.89 1.64
N PRO A 14 0.80 28.23 1.64
CA PRO A 14 -0.25 28.97 2.35
C PRO A 14 -1.56 28.78 1.58
N GLY A 15 -2.55 28.14 2.18
CA GLY A 15 -3.88 28.11 1.58
C GLY A 15 -4.80 26.95 1.92
N LEU A 16 -4.36 25.89 2.57
CA LEU A 16 -5.26 24.82 3.00
C LEU A 16 -5.75 25.08 4.44
N ASN A 17 -7.07 24.96 4.65
CA ASN A 17 -7.66 25.11 5.99
C ASN A 17 -7.33 23.88 6.84
N ARG A 18 -6.63 24.09 7.95
CA ARG A 18 -6.35 23.04 8.94
C ARG A 18 -7.62 22.67 9.70
N HIS A 19 -8.23 21.54 9.34
CA HIS A 19 -9.47 21.07 9.93
C HIS A 19 -9.38 19.67 10.53
N LEU A 20 -8.44 18.82 10.07
CA LEU A 20 -8.28 17.45 10.52
C LEU A 20 -7.76 17.35 11.96
N ARG A 21 -8.44 16.57 12.78
CA ARG A 21 -8.10 16.26 14.17
C ARG A 21 -7.57 14.82 14.28
N LEU A 22 -7.08 14.43 15.45
CA LEU A 22 -6.51 13.10 15.71
C LEU A 22 -7.43 11.95 15.26
N TRP A 23 -8.73 12.02 15.55
CA TRP A 23 -9.67 10.97 15.15
C TRP A 23 -9.84 10.86 13.64
N ASP A 24 -9.82 11.98 12.93
CA ASP A 24 -9.91 12.01 11.48
C ASP A 24 -8.67 11.31 10.87
N LEU A 25 -7.50 11.50 11.48
CA LEU A 25 -6.25 10.86 11.06
C LEU A 25 -6.25 9.35 11.32
N ILE A 26 -6.77 8.92 12.47
CA ILE A 26 -6.90 7.49 12.78
C ILE A 26 -7.82 6.82 11.76
N ILE A 27 -8.99 7.42 11.47
CA ILE A 27 -9.93 6.92 10.46
C ILE A 27 -9.30 6.92 9.07
N LEU A 28 -8.55 7.98 8.71
CA LEU A 28 -7.85 8.07 7.45
C LEU A 28 -6.81 6.94 7.31
N GLY A 29 -5.96 6.76 8.33
CA GLY A 29 -4.91 5.74 8.31
C GLY A 29 -5.48 4.32 8.25
N ILE A 30 -6.47 4.00 9.09
CA ILE A 30 -7.13 2.68 9.07
C ILE A 30 -7.86 2.48 7.73
N GLY A 31 -8.56 3.50 7.23
CA GLY A 31 -9.26 3.45 5.96
C GLY A 31 -8.33 3.17 4.77
N ALA A 32 -7.10 3.67 4.83
CA ALA A 32 -6.07 3.43 3.83
C ALA A 32 -5.45 2.03 3.95
N MET A 33 -5.15 1.56 5.17
CA MET A 33 -4.54 0.25 5.41
C MET A 33 -5.52 -0.91 5.22
N VAL A 34 -6.77 -0.80 5.69
CA VAL A 34 -7.77 -1.88 5.60
C VAL A 34 -8.31 -2.00 4.18
N GLY A 35 -7.71 -2.88 3.42
CA GLY A 35 -8.00 -3.14 2.00
C GLY A 35 -7.78 -4.60 1.63
N THR A 36 -7.30 -4.84 0.39
CA THR A 36 -7.01 -6.18 -0.14
C THR A 36 -6.02 -6.98 0.71
N GLY A 37 -5.14 -6.33 1.46
CA GLY A 37 -4.21 -7.01 2.35
C GLY A 37 -4.93 -7.98 3.29
N ILE A 38 -5.94 -7.51 4.03
CA ILE A 38 -6.67 -8.34 4.99
C ILE A 38 -7.77 -9.17 4.32
N PHE A 39 -8.46 -8.63 3.32
CA PHE A 39 -9.59 -9.33 2.68
C PHE A 39 -9.13 -10.47 1.77
N THR A 40 -7.95 -10.38 1.13
CA THR A 40 -7.51 -11.28 0.06
C THR A 40 -6.18 -11.96 0.39
N ILE A 41 -5.10 -11.19 0.60
CA ILE A 41 -3.74 -11.73 0.74
C ILE A 41 -3.57 -12.59 1.99
N THR A 42 -4.31 -12.33 3.06
CA THR A 42 -4.26 -13.10 4.32
C THR A 42 -4.51 -14.60 4.09
N GLY A 43 -5.48 -14.95 3.23
CA GLY A 43 -5.75 -16.35 2.90
C GLY A 43 -4.58 -17.03 2.18
N THR A 44 -4.09 -16.41 1.12
CA THR A 44 -2.95 -16.91 0.34
C THR A 44 -1.68 -17.00 1.20
N ALA A 45 -1.41 -16.02 2.05
CA ALA A 45 -0.26 -16.01 2.96
C ALA A 45 -0.37 -17.12 4.02
N ALA A 46 -1.56 -17.36 4.58
CA ALA A 46 -1.79 -18.47 5.50
C ALA A 46 -1.61 -19.82 4.80
N ALA A 47 -2.19 -20.00 3.61
CA ALA A 47 -2.12 -21.27 2.91
C ALA A 47 -0.70 -21.66 2.47
N ASN A 48 0.04 -20.71 1.92
CA ASN A 48 1.28 -21.01 1.19
C ASN A 48 2.56 -20.65 1.97
N LEU A 49 2.50 -19.77 2.98
CA LEU A 49 3.71 -19.25 3.61
C LEU A 49 3.84 -19.60 5.10
N ALA A 50 2.84 -19.27 5.93
CA ALA A 50 3.03 -19.31 7.38
C ALA A 50 2.04 -20.19 8.14
N GLY A 51 0.96 -20.64 7.51
CA GLY A 51 -0.11 -21.33 8.23
C GLY A 51 -0.79 -20.44 9.27
N PRO A 52 -1.30 -21.01 10.38
CA PRO A 52 -1.84 -20.25 11.50
C PRO A 52 -0.83 -19.28 12.14
N ALA A 53 0.47 -19.55 12.04
CA ALA A 53 1.54 -18.67 12.54
C ALA A 53 1.66 -17.35 11.77
N LEU A 54 0.82 -17.12 10.73
CA LEU A 54 0.70 -15.83 10.06
C LEU A 54 0.41 -14.67 11.02
N ILE A 55 -0.17 -14.95 12.18
CA ILE A 55 -0.34 -13.97 13.27
C ILE A 55 1.00 -13.37 13.68
N ILE A 56 2.04 -14.22 13.83
CA ILE A 56 3.41 -13.75 14.16
C ILE A 56 3.97 -12.94 12.99
N SER A 57 3.74 -13.37 11.76
CA SER A 57 4.14 -12.63 10.56
C SER A 57 3.55 -11.22 10.53
N ILE A 58 2.28 -11.06 10.90
CA ILE A 58 1.61 -9.76 11.00
C ILE A 58 2.27 -8.87 12.05
N VAL A 59 2.63 -9.40 13.22
CA VAL A 59 3.32 -8.64 14.26
C VAL A 59 4.69 -8.17 13.79
N ILE A 60 5.45 -9.04 13.11
CA ILE A 60 6.77 -8.70 12.56
C ILE A 60 6.63 -7.63 11.45
N ALA A 61 5.65 -7.77 10.56
CA ALA A 61 5.36 -6.78 9.53
C ALA A 61 4.96 -5.43 10.14
N ALA A 62 4.07 -5.44 11.14
CA ALA A 62 3.65 -4.23 11.86
C ALA A 62 4.83 -3.54 12.56
N PHE A 63 5.77 -4.32 13.12
CA PHE A 63 6.99 -3.78 13.71
C PHE A 63 7.87 -3.07 12.67
N CYS A 64 8.09 -3.69 11.51
CA CYS A 64 8.85 -3.09 10.41
C CYS A 64 8.22 -1.77 9.94
N VAL A 65 6.90 -1.78 9.70
CA VAL A 65 6.14 -0.58 9.34
C VAL A 65 6.21 0.46 10.45
N GLY A 66 6.09 0.05 11.72
CA GLY A 66 6.16 0.93 12.88
C GLY A 66 7.47 1.70 12.97
N LEU A 67 8.60 1.05 12.70
CA LEU A 67 9.89 1.72 12.63
C LEU A 67 9.88 2.84 11.57
N SER A 68 9.41 2.52 10.37
CA SER A 68 9.34 3.49 9.26
C SER A 68 8.34 4.61 9.54
N ALA A 69 7.22 4.29 10.18
CA ALA A 69 6.19 5.24 10.59
C ALA A 69 6.74 6.33 11.54
N LEU A 70 7.65 5.96 12.45
CA LEU A 70 8.33 6.93 13.33
C LEU A 70 9.21 7.90 12.52
N PHE A 71 9.85 7.43 11.46
CA PHE A 71 10.66 8.29 10.60
C PHE A 71 9.79 9.27 9.81
N PHE A 72 8.69 8.78 9.22
CA PHE A 72 7.70 9.65 8.58
C PHE A 72 7.15 10.70 9.54
N ALA A 73 6.88 10.32 10.80
CA ALA A 73 6.41 11.22 11.82
C ALA A 73 7.41 12.34 12.13
N GLU A 74 8.72 12.02 12.23
CA GLU A 74 9.76 13.02 12.45
C GLU A 74 9.94 13.92 11.23
N PHE A 75 10.01 13.34 10.02
CA PHE A 75 10.10 14.14 8.79
C PHE A 75 8.91 15.06 8.63
N ALA A 76 7.67 14.56 8.80
CA ALA A 76 6.45 15.36 8.70
C ALA A 76 6.39 16.52 9.72
N SER A 77 6.98 16.33 10.91
CA SER A 77 7.04 17.37 11.94
C SER A 77 8.10 18.46 11.66
N ARG A 78 9.20 18.10 10.98
CA ARG A 78 10.34 18.99 10.69
C ARG A 78 10.29 19.60 9.30
N ILE A 79 9.77 18.85 8.33
CA ILE A 79 9.69 19.23 6.92
C ILE A 79 8.24 19.03 6.48
N PRO A 80 7.33 19.96 6.84
CA PRO A 80 5.93 19.84 6.44
C PRO A 80 5.83 19.96 4.91
N SER A 81 5.64 18.83 4.25
CA SER A 81 5.52 18.73 2.80
C SER A 81 4.60 17.59 2.41
N THR A 82 3.70 17.84 1.49
CA THR A 82 2.72 16.87 0.98
C THR A 82 3.29 15.82 0.03
N GLY A 83 4.58 15.92 -0.33
CA GLY A 83 5.24 14.98 -1.25
C GLY A 83 5.75 13.70 -0.62
N GLY A 84 5.51 13.45 0.68
CA GLY A 84 5.95 12.25 1.38
C GLY A 84 7.48 12.01 1.26
N ALA A 85 7.87 10.73 1.11
CA ALA A 85 9.28 10.33 1.04
C ALA A 85 10.07 11.05 -0.06
N TYR A 86 9.48 11.31 -1.22
CA TYR A 86 10.10 12.06 -2.31
C TYR A 86 10.61 13.44 -1.84
N SER A 87 9.74 14.21 -1.19
CA SER A 87 10.10 15.56 -0.72
C SER A 87 11.13 15.53 0.39
N TYR A 88 11.06 14.56 1.30
CA TYR A 88 12.04 14.41 2.38
C TYR A 88 13.42 14.08 1.85
N LEU A 89 13.50 13.15 0.89
CA LEU A 89 14.77 12.78 0.27
C LEU A 89 15.34 13.90 -0.60
N TYR A 90 14.47 14.71 -1.24
CA TYR A 90 14.91 15.88 -2.01
C TYR A 90 15.60 16.91 -1.12
N ALA A 91 15.01 17.18 0.04
CA ALA A 91 15.57 18.12 1.00
C ALA A 91 16.94 17.67 1.58
N ILE A 92 17.11 16.35 1.79
CA ILE A 92 18.27 15.80 2.48
C ILE A 92 19.40 15.37 1.52
N PHE A 93 19.05 14.63 0.47
CA PHE A 93 20.02 14.04 -0.46
C PHE A 93 20.10 14.79 -1.79
N GLY A 94 19.07 15.55 -2.16
CA GLY A 94 18.98 16.25 -3.43
C GLY A 94 18.24 15.45 -4.51
N GLU A 95 18.35 15.95 -5.75
CA GLU A 95 17.46 15.61 -6.87
C GLU A 95 17.48 14.13 -7.28
N PHE A 96 18.65 13.55 -7.54
CA PHE A 96 18.72 12.18 -8.06
C PHE A 96 18.22 11.12 -7.07
N PRO A 97 18.64 11.13 -5.78
CA PRO A 97 18.04 10.22 -4.80
C PRO A 97 16.53 10.43 -4.61
N ALA A 98 16.09 11.69 -4.64
CA ALA A 98 14.66 11.99 -4.59
C ALA A 98 13.90 11.44 -5.81
N TRP A 99 14.48 11.58 -7.01
CA TRP A 99 13.92 10.99 -8.22
C TRP A 99 13.73 9.47 -8.09
N ILE A 100 14.77 8.76 -7.60
CA ILE A 100 14.68 7.31 -7.39
C ILE A 100 13.53 6.97 -6.43
N ALA A 101 13.44 7.65 -5.29
CA ALA A 101 12.33 7.43 -4.35
C ALA A 101 10.96 7.79 -4.97
N GLY A 102 10.87 8.90 -5.69
CA GLY A 102 9.65 9.30 -6.39
C GLY A 102 9.22 8.29 -7.44
N TRP A 103 10.17 7.74 -8.21
CA TRP A 103 9.92 6.68 -9.18
C TRP A 103 9.45 5.40 -8.51
N LEU A 104 10.10 4.98 -7.42
CA LEU A 104 9.68 3.82 -6.63
C LEU A 104 8.28 4.01 -6.03
N THR A 105 7.95 5.22 -5.55
CA THR A 105 6.61 5.56 -5.08
C THR A 105 5.57 5.49 -6.22
N VAL A 106 5.91 5.92 -7.44
CA VAL A 106 5.01 5.73 -8.61
C VAL A 106 4.77 4.25 -8.87
N MET A 107 5.82 3.41 -8.83
CA MET A 107 5.69 1.96 -9.02
C MET A 107 4.87 1.31 -7.89
N GLU A 108 5.07 1.74 -6.65
CA GLU A 108 4.29 1.33 -5.48
C GLU A 108 2.80 1.64 -5.67
N PHE A 109 2.43 2.90 -5.88
CA PHE A 109 1.02 3.28 -6.05
C PHE A 109 0.37 2.62 -7.26
N MET A 110 1.10 2.47 -8.37
CA MET A 110 0.62 1.76 -9.56
C MET A 110 0.25 0.32 -9.22
N THR A 111 1.15 -0.40 -8.56
CA THR A 111 0.91 -1.80 -8.18
C THR A 111 -0.08 -1.93 -7.03
N ALA A 112 -0.14 -0.95 -6.11
CA ALA A 112 -1.16 -0.91 -5.07
C ALA A 112 -2.56 -0.82 -5.67
N VAL A 113 -2.80 0.10 -6.60
CA VAL A 113 -4.08 0.23 -7.33
C VAL A 113 -4.41 -1.05 -8.07
N SER A 114 -3.44 -1.64 -8.77
CA SER A 114 -3.60 -2.91 -9.48
C SER A 114 -4.00 -4.05 -8.54
N GLY A 115 -3.34 -4.17 -7.39
CA GLY A 115 -3.64 -5.18 -6.37
C GLY A 115 -5.03 -5.00 -5.77
N VAL A 116 -5.45 -3.75 -5.53
CA VAL A 116 -6.83 -3.47 -5.07
C VAL A 116 -7.87 -3.82 -6.15
N ALA A 117 -7.59 -3.53 -7.41
CA ALA A 117 -8.46 -3.90 -8.53
C ALA A 117 -8.59 -5.43 -8.69
N SER A 118 -7.48 -6.17 -8.53
CA SER A 118 -7.48 -7.64 -8.53
C SER A 118 -8.28 -8.21 -7.36
N GLY A 119 -8.11 -7.66 -6.15
CA GLY A 119 -8.91 -8.04 -4.99
C GLY A 119 -10.39 -7.73 -5.17
N TRP A 120 -10.75 -6.58 -5.74
CA TRP A 120 -12.13 -6.27 -6.12
C TRP A 120 -12.71 -7.32 -7.07
N ALA A 121 -11.94 -7.66 -8.12
CA ALA A 121 -12.35 -8.66 -9.10
C ALA A 121 -12.57 -10.04 -8.46
N ALA A 122 -11.75 -10.44 -7.50
CA ALA A 122 -11.89 -11.69 -6.78
C ALA A 122 -13.24 -11.80 -6.03
N TYR A 123 -13.59 -10.75 -5.27
CA TYR A 123 -14.87 -10.68 -4.57
C TYR A 123 -16.07 -10.62 -5.54
N PHE A 124 -15.93 -9.90 -6.64
CA PHE A 124 -16.98 -9.82 -7.65
C PHE A 124 -17.18 -11.16 -8.36
N LYS A 125 -16.11 -11.89 -8.69
CA LYS A 125 -16.17 -13.26 -9.25
C LYS A 125 -16.83 -14.22 -8.27
N GLY A 126 -16.48 -14.16 -6.99
CA GLY A 126 -17.11 -14.96 -5.94
C GLY A 126 -18.61 -14.71 -5.84
N LEU A 127 -19.05 -13.46 -6.00
CA LEU A 127 -20.47 -13.12 -6.04
C LEU A 127 -21.16 -13.66 -7.30
N LEU A 128 -20.55 -13.50 -8.47
CA LEU A 128 -21.07 -14.02 -9.74
C LEU A 128 -21.22 -15.56 -9.71
N ALA A 129 -20.20 -16.25 -9.18
CA ALA A 129 -20.24 -17.71 -9.04
C ALA A 129 -21.41 -18.19 -8.18
N ASN A 130 -21.74 -17.46 -7.10
CA ASN A 130 -22.93 -17.76 -6.28
C ASN A 130 -24.25 -17.57 -7.04
N LEU A 131 -24.26 -16.74 -8.09
CA LEU A 131 -25.41 -16.54 -8.98
C LEU A 131 -25.43 -17.51 -10.18
N GLY A 132 -24.46 -18.43 -10.24
CA GLY A 132 -24.31 -19.39 -11.34
C GLY A 132 -23.67 -18.82 -12.61
N TRP A 133 -23.05 -17.64 -12.51
CA TRP A 133 -22.41 -16.99 -13.65
C TRP A 133 -20.89 -17.13 -13.56
N SER A 134 -20.24 -17.46 -14.68
CA SER A 134 -18.78 -17.52 -14.80
C SER A 134 -18.33 -16.85 -16.08
N LEU A 135 -17.17 -16.19 -16.03
CA LEU A 135 -16.50 -15.66 -17.21
C LEU A 135 -15.86 -16.81 -18.01
N PRO A 136 -15.65 -16.65 -19.33
CA PRO A 136 -14.85 -17.56 -20.12
C PRO A 136 -13.47 -17.76 -19.50
N THR A 137 -12.95 -18.98 -19.46
CA THR A 137 -11.67 -19.33 -18.80
C THR A 137 -10.52 -18.42 -19.24
N ALA A 138 -10.42 -18.13 -20.53
CA ALA A 138 -9.38 -17.27 -21.09
C ALA A 138 -9.33 -15.84 -20.47
N LEU A 139 -10.47 -15.34 -19.96
CA LEU A 139 -10.66 -13.98 -19.43
C LEU A 139 -10.88 -13.95 -17.91
N ASN A 140 -10.79 -15.11 -17.26
CA ASN A 140 -11.13 -15.26 -15.83
C ASN A 140 -9.93 -15.36 -14.89
N GLY A 141 -8.74 -15.06 -15.38
CA GLY A 141 -7.53 -15.11 -14.56
C GLY A 141 -6.34 -14.45 -15.26
N THR A 142 -5.33 -14.15 -14.45
CA THR A 142 -4.05 -13.61 -14.92
C THR A 142 -3.32 -14.58 -15.84
N PHE A 143 -2.27 -14.13 -16.51
CA PHE A 143 -1.55 -14.90 -17.51
C PHE A 143 -0.98 -16.21 -16.93
N ASP A 144 -1.64 -17.33 -17.24
CA ASP A 144 -1.23 -18.71 -16.91
C ASP A 144 -1.69 -19.65 -18.01
N PRO A 145 -0.88 -19.82 -19.08
CA PRO A 145 -1.23 -20.70 -20.20
C PRO A 145 -1.49 -22.16 -19.79
N ALA A 146 -0.89 -22.63 -18.69
CA ALA A 146 -1.11 -24.00 -18.20
C ALA A 146 -2.56 -24.20 -17.69
N LYS A 147 -3.19 -23.13 -17.20
CA LYS A 147 -4.60 -23.12 -16.78
C LYS A 147 -5.55 -22.63 -17.87
N GLY A 148 -5.03 -22.22 -19.04
CA GLY A 148 -5.81 -21.64 -20.12
C GLY A 148 -6.33 -20.23 -19.85
N THR A 149 -5.73 -19.51 -18.89
CA THR A 149 -6.04 -18.12 -18.60
C THR A 149 -5.00 -17.21 -19.22
N TYR A 150 -5.43 -16.08 -19.79
CA TYR A 150 -4.53 -15.15 -20.47
C TYR A 150 -4.63 -13.74 -19.91
N VAL A 151 -5.84 -13.29 -19.58
CA VAL A 151 -6.07 -11.94 -19.06
C VAL A 151 -7.22 -11.98 -18.06
N ASP A 152 -7.03 -11.33 -16.92
CA ASP A 152 -8.12 -11.08 -16.00
C ASP A 152 -8.87 -9.82 -16.44
N LEU A 153 -10.07 -10.00 -17.01
CA LEU A 153 -10.84 -8.91 -17.59
C LEU A 153 -11.40 -7.95 -16.52
N LEU A 154 -11.80 -8.46 -15.36
CA LEU A 154 -12.48 -7.64 -14.35
C LEU A 154 -11.60 -6.54 -13.72
N PRO A 155 -10.33 -6.78 -13.36
CA PRO A 155 -9.43 -5.71 -12.93
C PRO A 155 -9.28 -4.61 -13.99
N ILE A 156 -9.23 -4.98 -15.28
CA ILE A 156 -9.15 -4.00 -16.37
C ILE A 156 -10.42 -3.15 -16.44
N LEU A 157 -11.59 -3.79 -16.41
CA LEU A 157 -12.88 -3.07 -16.50
C LEU A 157 -13.08 -2.13 -15.31
N VAL A 158 -12.78 -2.57 -14.08
CA VAL A 158 -12.91 -1.69 -12.92
C VAL A 158 -11.91 -0.53 -12.99
N MET A 159 -10.70 -0.74 -13.50
CA MET A 159 -9.72 0.33 -13.65
C MET A 159 -10.11 1.34 -14.74
N VAL A 160 -10.74 0.90 -15.82
CA VAL A 160 -11.32 1.81 -16.83
C VAL A 160 -12.43 2.65 -16.19
N LEU A 161 -13.34 2.03 -15.43
CA LEU A 161 -14.40 2.73 -14.70
C LEU A 161 -13.82 3.73 -13.70
N VAL A 162 -12.88 3.30 -12.87
CA VAL A 162 -12.22 4.15 -11.85
C VAL A 162 -11.53 5.34 -12.50
N THR A 163 -10.80 5.11 -13.59
CA THR A 163 -10.10 6.17 -14.32
C THR A 163 -11.09 7.20 -14.87
N ALA A 164 -12.21 6.75 -15.44
CA ALA A 164 -13.28 7.64 -15.93
C ALA A 164 -13.90 8.46 -14.77
N LEU A 165 -14.18 7.81 -13.62
CA LEU A 165 -14.73 8.49 -12.44
C LEU A 165 -13.75 9.54 -11.88
N VAL A 166 -12.45 9.23 -11.82
CA VAL A 166 -11.43 10.20 -11.39
C VAL A 166 -11.37 11.39 -12.33
N LEU A 167 -11.46 11.17 -13.65
CA LEU A 167 -11.46 12.24 -14.65
C LEU A 167 -12.71 13.12 -14.59
N MET A 168 -13.87 12.57 -14.22
CA MET A 168 -15.12 13.33 -14.13
C MET A 168 -15.19 14.20 -12.88
N ASN A 169 -15.07 13.66 -11.70
CA ASN A 169 -14.97 14.39 -10.43
C ASN A 169 -14.82 13.44 -9.21
N ALA A 170 -13.62 13.23 -8.75
CA ALA A 170 -13.35 12.36 -7.57
C ALA A 170 -13.89 12.93 -6.24
N LYS A 171 -14.18 14.24 -6.15
CA LYS A 171 -14.56 14.89 -4.86
C LYS A 171 -15.84 14.32 -4.24
N ALA A 172 -16.82 13.92 -5.07
CA ALA A 172 -18.07 13.34 -4.57
C ALA A 172 -17.83 11.99 -3.88
N VAL A 173 -16.94 11.15 -4.43
CA VAL A 173 -16.62 9.83 -3.89
C VAL A 173 -15.81 9.94 -2.60
N LEU A 174 -14.90 10.91 -2.52
CA LEU A 174 -14.08 11.14 -1.32
C LEU A 174 -14.92 11.59 -0.10
N ARG A 175 -16.07 12.26 -0.32
CA ARG A 175 -16.99 12.66 0.76
C ARG A 175 -17.63 11.49 1.50
N PHE A 176 -17.78 10.33 0.85
CA PHE A 176 -18.34 9.13 1.45
C PHE A 176 -17.30 8.23 2.14
N ASN A 177 -16.03 8.63 2.14
CA ASN A 177 -14.96 7.78 2.66
C ASN A 177 -15.17 7.35 4.12
N SER A 178 -15.64 8.24 4.99
CA SER A 178 -15.90 7.91 6.42
C SER A 178 -16.99 6.85 6.59
N LEU A 179 -18.07 6.94 5.80
CA LEU A 179 -19.13 5.92 5.80
C LEU A 179 -18.60 4.57 5.32
N LEU A 180 -17.76 4.57 4.29
CA LEU A 180 -17.19 3.35 3.73
C LEU A 180 -16.18 2.70 4.67
N VAL A 181 -15.45 3.49 5.45
CA VAL A 181 -14.60 2.96 6.54
C VAL A 181 -15.47 2.28 7.61
N LEU A 182 -16.59 2.86 8.00
CA LEU A 182 -17.54 2.21 8.93
C LEU A 182 -18.09 0.90 8.35
N LEU A 183 -18.40 0.84 7.05
CA LEU A 183 -18.82 -0.38 6.38
C LEU A 183 -17.73 -1.45 6.40
N LYS A 184 -16.45 -1.09 6.17
CA LYS A 184 -15.33 -2.04 6.30
C LYS A 184 -15.26 -2.64 7.71
N PHE A 185 -15.37 -1.79 8.73
CA PHE A 185 -15.37 -2.26 10.11
C PHE A 185 -16.56 -3.16 10.41
N SER A 186 -17.76 -2.85 9.92
CA SER A 186 -18.94 -3.70 10.13
C SER A 186 -18.76 -5.08 9.49
N ALA A 187 -18.15 -5.17 8.30
CA ALA A 187 -17.87 -6.42 7.64
C ALA A 187 -16.86 -7.28 8.40
N LEU A 188 -15.75 -6.65 8.86
CA LEU A 188 -14.75 -7.37 9.65
C LEU A 188 -15.26 -7.75 11.04
N ALA A 189 -16.03 -6.88 11.69
CA ALA A 189 -16.68 -7.19 12.96
C ALA A 189 -17.66 -8.35 12.81
N LEU A 190 -18.49 -8.34 11.76
CA LEU A 190 -19.41 -9.44 11.46
C LEU A 190 -18.63 -10.74 11.21
N PHE A 191 -17.55 -10.69 10.43
CA PHE A 191 -16.69 -11.85 10.20
C PHE A 191 -16.15 -12.43 11.51
N ILE A 192 -15.61 -11.57 12.38
CA ILE A 192 -15.06 -11.99 13.68
C ILE A 192 -16.19 -12.57 14.56
N LEU A 193 -17.31 -11.88 14.69
CA LEU A 193 -18.43 -12.30 15.54
C LEU A 193 -19.01 -13.65 15.10
N VAL A 194 -19.28 -13.83 13.80
CA VAL A 194 -19.78 -15.10 13.28
C VAL A 194 -18.70 -16.18 13.38
N GLY A 195 -17.45 -15.83 13.04
CA GLY A 195 -16.35 -16.78 12.99
C GLY A 195 -15.95 -17.36 14.36
N ILE A 196 -16.04 -16.58 15.43
CA ILE A 196 -15.73 -17.07 16.80
C ILE A 196 -16.58 -18.29 17.18
N PHE A 197 -17.82 -18.35 16.74
CA PHE A 197 -18.71 -19.49 17.04
C PHE A 197 -18.42 -20.73 16.17
N HIS A 198 -17.55 -20.62 15.17
CA HIS A 198 -17.18 -21.70 14.26
C HIS A 198 -15.70 -22.08 14.34
N LEU A 199 -15.01 -21.69 15.42
CA LEU A 199 -13.62 -22.02 15.62
C LEU A 199 -13.45 -23.51 15.91
N ASN A 200 -12.48 -24.13 15.24
CA ASN A 200 -12.02 -25.48 15.48
C ASN A 200 -10.54 -25.44 15.87
N SER A 201 -10.26 -25.72 17.15
CA SER A 201 -8.88 -25.73 17.66
C SER A 201 -7.96 -26.74 16.96
N GLY A 202 -8.53 -27.78 16.36
CA GLY A 202 -7.80 -28.74 15.53
C GLY A 202 -7.11 -28.10 14.33
N ASN A 203 -7.65 -26.99 13.80
CA ASN A 203 -7.04 -26.24 12.69
C ASN A 203 -5.70 -25.59 13.08
N TRP A 204 -5.44 -25.42 14.36
CA TRP A 204 -4.19 -24.86 14.89
C TRP A 204 -3.22 -25.92 15.42
N ALA A 205 -3.53 -27.23 15.34
CA ALA A 205 -2.70 -28.31 15.82
C ALA A 205 -1.27 -28.25 15.22
N ASN A 206 -1.18 -27.91 13.93
CA ASN A 206 0.10 -27.56 13.29
C ASN A 206 0.17 -26.04 13.11
N PHE A 207 0.53 -25.33 14.18
CA PHE A 207 0.48 -23.87 14.24
C PHE A 207 1.47 -23.22 13.26
N ALA A 208 2.70 -23.71 13.17
CA ALA A 208 3.75 -23.18 12.29
C ALA A 208 4.24 -24.28 11.32
N PRO A 209 3.41 -24.65 10.30
CA PRO A 209 3.70 -25.80 9.43
C PRO A 209 4.97 -25.64 8.60
N TYR A 210 5.39 -24.40 8.35
CA TYR A 210 6.58 -24.06 7.58
C TYR A 210 7.71 -23.48 8.47
N GLY A 211 7.55 -23.54 9.79
CA GLY A 211 8.51 -23.00 10.74
C GLY A 211 8.67 -21.48 10.70
N PHE A 212 9.76 -21.00 11.29
CA PHE A 212 10.08 -19.57 11.25
C PHE A 212 10.51 -19.12 9.85
N GLY A 213 11.08 -20.02 9.07
CA GLY A 213 11.70 -19.74 7.78
C GLY A 213 13.11 -19.19 7.94
N GLU A 214 13.80 -19.03 6.84
CA GLU A 214 15.12 -18.43 6.80
C GLU A 214 14.99 -16.91 6.94
N ILE A 215 15.87 -16.28 7.71
CA ILE A 215 15.90 -14.81 7.86
C ILE A 215 16.28 -14.15 6.54
N TYR A 216 17.10 -14.83 5.73
CA TYR A 216 17.55 -14.38 4.43
C TYR A 216 17.29 -15.45 3.36
N GLY A 217 16.60 -15.07 2.29
CA GLY A 217 16.41 -15.92 1.12
C GLY A 217 15.37 -17.03 1.23
N GLY A 218 14.57 -17.06 2.32
CA GLY A 218 13.48 -18.04 2.49
C GLY A 218 12.31 -17.76 1.54
N GLN A 219 11.60 -18.83 1.14
CA GLN A 219 10.40 -18.73 0.31
C GLN A 219 9.13 -19.11 1.06
N THR A 220 9.26 -19.71 2.25
CA THR A 220 8.17 -20.12 3.14
C THR A 220 8.55 -19.82 4.59
N GLY A 221 7.57 -19.90 5.49
CA GLY A 221 7.75 -19.64 6.90
C GLY A 221 7.22 -18.27 7.35
N ILE A 222 7.36 -18.00 8.63
CA ILE A 222 6.87 -16.79 9.29
C ILE A 222 7.50 -15.53 8.67
N MET A 223 8.81 -15.57 8.34
CA MET A 223 9.52 -14.42 7.76
C MET A 223 9.01 -14.08 6.36
N SER A 224 8.78 -15.09 5.50
CA SER A 224 8.21 -14.88 4.17
C SER A 224 6.76 -14.39 4.26
N GLY A 225 5.98 -14.92 5.21
CA GLY A 225 4.67 -14.41 5.55
C GLY A 225 4.70 -12.94 5.99
N ALA A 226 5.67 -12.54 6.83
CA ALA A 226 5.82 -11.16 7.29
C ALA A 226 6.17 -10.22 6.12
N SER A 227 7.07 -10.64 5.24
CA SER A 227 7.45 -9.88 4.05
C SER A 227 6.25 -9.66 3.12
N LEU A 228 5.38 -10.67 2.90
CA LEU A 228 4.17 -10.51 2.09
C LEU A 228 3.12 -9.67 2.81
N MET A 229 2.89 -9.90 4.12
CA MET A 229 1.90 -9.15 4.91
C MET A 229 2.27 -7.69 5.14
N PHE A 230 3.51 -7.27 4.84
CA PHE A 230 3.89 -5.87 4.80
C PHE A 230 2.97 -5.06 3.89
N PHE A 231 2.52 -5.63 2.77
CA PHE A 231 1.52 -5.05 1.86
C PHE A 231 0.24 -4.61 2.57
N ALA A 232 -0.20 -5.35 3.59
CA ALA A 232 -1.45 -5.07 4.28
C ALA A 232 -1.42 -3.78 5.12
N PHE A 233 -0.23 -3.28 5.44
CA PHE A 233 -0.03 -2.07 6.22
C PHE A 233 0.25 -0.82 5.38
N LEU A 234 0.31 -0.95 4.07
CA LEU A 234 0.53 0.21 3.19
C LEU A 234 -0.64 1.19 3.27
N GLY A 235 -0.32 2.46 3.19
CA GLY A 235 -1.28 3.55 3.35
C GLY A 235 -1.11 4.32 4.67
N PHE A 236 -0.27 3.86 5.60
CA PHE A 236 0.03 4.62 6.83
C PHE A 236 0.65 5.99 6.53
N GLU A 237 1.41 6.10 5.45
CA GLU A 237 2.04 7.33 4.97
C GLU A 237 1.02 8.37 4.47
N SER A 238 -0.22 7.98 4.17
CA SER A 238 -1.28 8.90 3.74
C SER A 238 -1.56 10.01 4.77
N ILE A 239 -1.35 9.71 6.05
CA ILE A 239 -1.46 10.71 7.13
C ILE A 239 -0.38 11.78 6.97
N SER A 240 0.85 11.41 6.63
CA SER A 240 1.94 12.37 6.42
C SER A 240 1.74 13.24 5.18
N MET A 241 1.03 12.73 4.16
CA MET A 241 0.71 13.49 2.96
C MET A 241 -0.41 14.53 3.18
N ALA A 242 -1.20 14.39 4.25
CA ALA A 242 -2.26 15.31 4.61
C ALA A 242 -1.81 16.40 5.61
N VAL A 243 -0.52 16.55 5.88
CA VAL A 243 0.06 17.37 6.95
C VAL A 243 -0.41 18.84 6.93
N ASP A 244 -0.64 19.41 5.75
CA ASP A 244 -1.07 20.81 5.58
C ASP A 244 -2.51 21.07 6.05
N GLU A 245 -3.34 20.03 6.15
CA GLU A 245 -4.74 20.10 6.59
C GLU A 245 -4.91 19.72 8.07
N ILE A 246 -3.83 19.32 8.76
CA ILE A 246 -3.86 18.80 10.13
C ILE A 246 -3.71 19.92 11.15
N LYS A 247 -4.57 19.90 12.17
CA LYS A 247 -4.42 20.74 13.37
C LYS A 247 -3.31 20.19 14.25
N GLU A 248 -2.41 21.06 14.71
CA GLU A 248 -1.27 20.67 15.54
C GLU A 248 -0.49 19.46 14.95
N PRO A 249 0.03 19.56 13.70
CA PRO A 249 0.59 18.41 12.99
C PRO A 249 1.72 17.74 13.76
N GLN A 250 2.55 18.49 14.48
CA GLN A 250 3.67 17.98 15.28
C GLN A 250 3.23 16.95 16.34
N LYS A 251 2.01 17.09 16.87
CA LYS A 251 1.44 16.16 17.87
C LYS A 251 0.54 15.12 17.24
N ASN A 252 -0.34 15.56 16.32
CA ASN A 252 -1.41 14.70 15.81
C ASN A 252 -0.95 13.73 14.73
N VAL A 253 0.04 14.09 13.89
CA VAL A 253 0.58 13.17 12.85
C VAL A 253 1.22 11.94 13.49
N PRO A 254 2.19 12.06 14.43
CA PRO A 254 2.79 10.88 15.06
C PRO A 254 1.77 10.00 15.77
N ARG A 255 0.86 10.61 16.53
CA ARG A 255 -0.19 9.88 17.26
C ARG A 255 -1.17 9.19 16.31
N GLY A 256 -1.57 9.88 15.25
CA GLY A 256 -2.46 9.32 14.22
C GLY A 256 -1.85 8.08 13.56
N ILE A 257 -0.59 8.17 13.14
CA ILE A 257 0.13 7.06 12.50
C ILE A 257 0.26 5.87 13.47
N VAL A 258 0.75 6.09 14.70
CA VAL A 258 0.97 5.01 15.66
C VAL A 258 -0.36 4.36 16.09
N LEU A 259 -1.39 5.14 16.38
CA LEU A 259 -2.69 4.60 16.81
C LEU A 259 -3.40 3.87 15.69
N SER A 260 -3.40 4.40 14.46
CA SER A 260 -3.99 3.70 13.32
C SER A 260 -3.27 2.38 13.04
N LEU A 261 -1.93 2.35 13.13
CA LEU A 261 -1.15 1.12 12.96
C LEU A 261 -1.45 0.08 14.05
N LEU A 262 -1.51 0.49 15.32
CA LEU A 262 -1.84 -0.41 16.42
C LEU A 262 -3.24 -1.00 16.29
N ILE A 263 -4.26 -0.18 16.01
CA ILE A 263 -5.63 -0.64 15.83
C ILE A 263 -5.71 -1.62 14.65
N THR A 264 -5.09 -1.27 13.53
CA THR A 264 -5.06 -2.14 12.35
C THR A 264 -4.35 -3.46 12.63
N THR A 265 -3.24 -3.45 13.37
CA THR A 265 -2.51 -4.67 13.74
C THR A 265 -3.36 -5.60 14.57
N VAL A 266 -4.03 -5.08 15.61
CA VAL A 266 -4.95 -5.87 16.44
C VAL A 266 -6.08 -6.46 15.60
N LEU A 267 -6.69 -5.66 14.73
CA LEU A 267 -7.73 -6.11 13.83
C LEU A 267 -7.25 -7.25 12.90
N TYR A 268 -6.05 -7.12 12.34
CA TYR A 268 -5.48 -8.13 11.44
C TYR A 268 -5.16 -9.43 12.18
N ILE A 269 -4.66 -9.35 13.40
CA ILE A 269 -4.43 -10.52 14.25
C ILE A 269 -5.76 -11.24 14.50
N LEU A 270 -6.81 -10.51 14.90
CA LEU A 270 -8.12 -11.10 15.17
C LEU A 270 -8.73 -11.77 13.93
N VAL A 271 -8.69 -11.08 12.79
CA VAL A 271 -9.21 -11.64 11.53
C VAL A 271 -8.43 -12.89 11.13
N THR A 272 -7.10 -12.87 11.20
CA THR A 272 -6.27 -14.02 10.82
C THR A 272 -6.47 -15.21 11.76
N LEU A 273 -6.59 -14.95 13.06
CA LEU A 273 -6.87 -15.98 14.05
C LEU A 273 -8.21 -16.66 13.79
N VAL A 274 -9.25 -15.88 13.56
CA VAL A 274 -10.57 -16.38 13.24
C VAL A 274 -10.56 -17.13 11.91
N LEU A 275 -9.94 -16.57 10.87
CA LEU A 275 -9.87 -17.17 9.53
C LEU A 275 -9.22 -18.57 9.56
N THR A 276 -8.05 -18.68 10.21
CA THR A 276 -7.30 -19.94 10.30
C THR A 276 -7.93 -20.92 11.29
N GLY A 277 -8.73 -20.43 12.24
CA GLY A 277 -9.51 -21.27 13.14
C GLY A 277 -10.78 -21.85 12.53
N MET A 278 -11.45 -21.10 11.65
CA MET A 278 -12.66 -21.55 10.96
C MET A 278 -12.38 -22.60 9.89
N VAL A 279 -11.29 -22.42 9.12
CA VAL A 279 -10.98 -23.23 7.95
C VAL A 279 -9.53 -23.69 8.02
N PRO A 280 -9.24 -24.99 7.73
CA PRO A 280 -7.86 -25.46 7.60
C PRO A 280 -7.07 -24.57 6.63
N PHE A 281 -5.89 -24.10 7.05
CA PHE A 281 -5.11 -23.12 6.30
C PHE A 281 -4.83 -23.53 4.84
N LYS A 282 -4.66 -24.84 4.58
CA LYS A 282 -4.42 -25.37 3.22
C LYS A 282 -5.55 -25.05 2.24
N ASN A 283 -6.77 -24.84 2.73
CA ASN A 283 -7.95 -24.53 1.92
C ASN A 283 -8.16 -23.01 1.75
N LEU A 284 -7.31 -22.17 2.33
CA LEU A 284 -7.41 -20.71 2.28
C LEU A 284 -6.69 -20.07 1.08
N ASN A 285 -6.15 -20.88 0.16
CA ASN A 285 -5.53 -20.36 -1.07
C ASN A 285 -6.60 -19.92 -2.08
N VAL A 286 -7.39 -18.94 -1.68
CA VAL A 286 -8.47 -18.32 -2.46
C VAL A 286 -8.40 -16.82 -2.33
N ASP A 287 -8.84 -16.10 -3.37
CA ASP A 287 -8.68 -14.64 -3.45
C ASP A 287 -9.74 -13.88 -2.65
N ASP A 288 -10.86 -14.50 -2.25
CA ASP A 288 -11.90 -13.93 -1.40
C ASP A 288 -11.99 -14.61 -0.03
N ALA A 289 -10.84 -14.87 0.58
CA ALA A 289 -10.65 -15.76 1.73
C ALA A 289 -11.63 -15.50 2.89
N VAL A 290 -11.88 -14.23 3.25
CA VAL A 290 -12.77 -13.85 4.37
C VAL A 290 -14.23 -14.27 4.09
N ALA A 291 -14.73 -13.98 2.89
CA ALA A 291 -16.09 -14.36 2.51
C ALA A 291 -16.22 -15.87 2.27
N PHE A 292 -15.19 -16.47 1.68
CA PHE A 292 -15.11 -17.93 1.49
C PHE A 292 -15.22 -18.69 2.82
N ALA A 293 -14.48 -18.26 3.85
CA ALA A 293 -14.50 -18.91 5.16
C ALA A 293 -15.91 -18.89 5.78
N LEU A 294 -16.63 -17.77 5.69
CA LEU A 294 -18.01 -17.66 6.15
C LEU A 294 -18.96 -18.61 5.38
N ARG A 295 -18.81 -18.67 4.06
CA ARG A 295 -19.62 -19.61 3.24
C ARG A 295 -19.31 -21.06 3.59
N ARG A 296 -18.06 -21.39 3.85
CA ARG A 296 -17.61 -22.75 4.18
C ARG A 296 -18.20 -23.29 5.47
N VAL A 297 -18.48 -22.42 6.45
CA VAL A 297 -19.09 -22.79 7.73
C VAL A 297 -20.64 -22.68 7.71
N GLY A 298 -21.23 -22.47 6.54
CA GLY A 298 -22.71 -22.40 6.39
C GLY A 298 -23.31 -21.00 6.60
N ALA A 299 -22.48 -19.97 6.92
CA ALA A 299 -22.94 -18.60 7.11
C ALA A 299 -22.91 -17.80 5.78
N SER A 300 -23.55 -18.35 4.73
CA SER A 300 -23.50 -17.76 3.37
C SER A 300 -24.03 -16.34 3.31
N TRP A 301 -25.05 -15.98 4.13
CA TRP A 301 -25.57 -14.63 4.20
C TRP A 301 -24.51 -13.62 4.66
N ALA A 302 -23.70 -13.99 5.67
CA ALA A 302 -22.63 -13.16 6.16
C ALA A 302 -21.48 -13.05 5.14
N GLY A 303 -21.15 -14.16 4.45
CA GLY A 303 -20.20 -14.17 3.35
C GLY A 303 -20.62 -13.25 2.20
N ASN A 304 -21.89 -13.25 1.83
CA ASN A 304 -22.43 -12.36 0.80
C ASN A 304 -22.40 -10.88 1.24
N TYR A 305 -22.72 -10.60 2.50
CA TYR A 305 -22.58 -9.24 3.06
C TYR A 305 -21.12 -8.75 3.00
N VAL A 306 -20.17 -9.57 3.46
CA VAL A 306 -18.74 -9.24 3.40
C VAL A 306 -18.30 -9.01 1.95
N SER A 307 -18.74 -9.85 1.01
CA SER A 307 -18.43 -9.67 -0.42
C SER A 307 -18.97 -8.36 -0.96
N LEU A 308 -20.22 -8.01 -0.66
CA LEU A 308 -20.82 -6.75 -1.08
C LEU A 308 -20.07 -5.53 -0.52
N VAL A 309 -19.76 -5.56 0.78
CA VAL A 309 -19.00 -4.49 1.43
C VAL A 309 -17.59 -4.37 0.84
N ALA A 310 -16.90 -5.50 0.61
CA ALA A 310 -15.58 -5.51 -0.02
C ALA A 310 -15.64 -4.87 -1.43
N ILE A 311 -16.61 -5.27 -2.28
CA ILE A 311 -16.81 -4.72 -3.62
C ILE A 311 -17.02 -3.20 -3.56
N LEU A 312 -17.91 -2.71 -2.69
CA LEU A 312 -18.19 -1.27 -2.57
C LEU A 312 -16.98 -0.47 -2.05
N THR A 313 -16.28 -1.02 -1.09
CA THR A 313 -15.18 -0.29 -0.43
C THR A 313 -13.87 -0.36 -1.19
N LEU A 314 -13.56 -1.47 -1.88
CA LEU A 314 -12.34 -1.60 -2.67
C LEU A 314 -12.37 -0.68 -3.91
N ILE A 315 -13.53 -0.45 -4.53
CA ILE A 315 -13.63 0.49 -5.66
C ILE A 315 -13.26 1.92 -5.24
N THR A 316 -13.62 2.33 -4.03
CA THR A 316 -13.26 3.66 -3.52
C THR A 316 -11.79 3.77 -3.13
N VAL A 317 -11.17 2.68 -2.70
CA VAL A 317 -9.71 2.62 -2.52
C VAL A 317 -9.00 2.78 -3.86
N CYS A 318 -9.47 2.07 -4.91
CA CYS A 318 -8.95 2.25 -6.27
C CYS A 318 -9.03 3.72 -6.72
N ILE A 319 -10.17 4.40 -6.49
CA ILE A 319 -10.34 5.81 -6.86
C ILE A 319 -9.34 6.68 -6.10
N SER A 320 -9.25 6.53 -4.79
CA SER A 320 -8.35 7.33 -3.95
C SER A 320 -6.87 7.13 -4.31
N MET A 321 -6.46 5.89 -4.54
CA MET A 321 -5.08 5.57 -4.90
C MET A 321 -4.76 6.00 -6.34
N THR A 322 -5.68 5.85 -7.29
CA THR A 322 -5.49 6.36 -8.67
C THR A 322 -5.34 7.88 -8.67
N PHE A 323 -6.14 8.56 -7.85
CA PHE A 323 -6.04 10.00 -7.64
C PHE A 323 -4.67 10.39 -7.05
N ALA A 324 -4.18 9.68 -6.03
CA ALA A 324 -2.86 9.91 -5.44
C ALA A 324 -1.73 9.66 -6.45
N LEU A 325 -1.78 8.53 -7.18
CA LEU A 325 -0.81 8.18 -8.23
C LEU A 325 -0.74 9.26 -9.31
N SER A 326 -1.90 9.72 -9.80
CA SER A 326 -1.95 10.76 -10.82
C SER A 326 -1.31 12.08 -10.36
N ARG A 327 -1.46 12.41 -9.08
CA ARG A 327 -0.84 13.60 -8.49
C ARG A 327 0.66 13.43 -8.23
N MET A 328 1.10 12.22 -7.91
CA MET A 328 2.54 11.94 -7.81
C MET A 328 3.23 12.09 -9.17
N ILE A 329 2.65 11.53 -10.24
CA ILE A 329 3.13 11.70 -11.61
C ILE A 329 3.12 13.20 -12.01
N TYR A 330 2.05 13.92 -11.68
CA TYR A 330 1.95 15.36 -11.90
C TYR A 330 3.04 16.14 -11.18
N SER A 331 3.32 15.81 -9.90
CA SER A 331 4.35 16.48 -9.09
C SER A 331 5.73 16.29 -9.69
N LEU A 332 6.09 15.08 -10.10
CA LEU A 332 7.35 14.80 -10.78
C LEU A 332 7.46 15.54 -12.12
N ALA A 333 6.35 15.65 -12.86
CA ALA A 333 6.32 16.40 -14.12
C ALA A 333 6.39 17.92 -13.89
N ARG A 334 5.82 18.42 -12.80
CA ARG A 334 5.93 19.82 -12.40
C ARG A 334 7.37 20.18 -12.08
N ASP A 335 8.07 19.32 -11.37
CA ASP A 335 9.49 19.48 -11.05
C ASP A 335 10.42 19.26 -12.28
N GLY A 336 9.84 19.02 -13.47
CA GLY A 336 10.58 18.87 -14.73
C GLY A 336 11.17 17.46 -14.95
N LEU A 337 10.94 16.52 -14.03
CA LEU A 337 11.52 15.17 -14.07
C LEU A 337 10.78 14.21 -15.00
N LEU A 338 9.53 14.54 -15.37
CA LEU A 338 8.71 13.82 -16.35
C LEU A 338 8.23 14.74 -17.48
N PRO A 339 7.79 14.20 -18.63
CA PRO A 339 7.35 14.99 -19.78
C PRO A 339 6.30 16.03 -19.44
N LYS A 340 6.42 17.25 -20.01
CA LYS A 340 5.54 18.40 -19.77
C LYS A 340 4.04 18.10 -20.01
N ALA A 341 3.73 17.12 -20.85
CA ALA A 341 2.36 16.67 -21.08
C ALA A 341 1.67 16.15 -19.79
N MET A 342 2.44 15.60 -18.85
CA MET A 342 1.91 15.05 -17.59
C MET A 342 1.51 16.14 -16.57
N LYS A 343 2.05 17.37 -16.70
CA LYS A 343 1.69 18.51 -15.84
C LYS A 343 0.51 19.33 -16.33
N GLN A 344 -0.09 18.96 -17.45
CA GLN A 344 -1.25 19.67 -18.00
C GLN A 344 -2.50 19.38 -17.16
N LEU A 345 -3.10 20.45 -16.63
CA LEU A 345 -4.37 20.39 -15.90
C LEU A 345 -5.54 20.66 -16.84
N ASP A 346 -6.60 19.87 -16.70
CA ASP A 346 -7.87 20.17 -17.36
C ASP A 346 -8.40 21.54 -16.90
N PRO A 347 -8.80 22.43 -17.83
CA PRO A 347 -9.25 23.79 -17.47
C PRO A 347 -10.46 23.83 -16.55
N LYS A 348 -11.38 22.85 -16.67
CA LYS A 348 -12.65 22.80 -15.92
C LYS A 348 -12.50 22.07 -14.58
N THR A 349 -11.89 20.88 -14.59
CA THR A 349 -11.82 20.01 -13.42
C THR A 349 -10.56 20.20 -12.58
N ARG A 350 -9.53 20.86 -13.15
CA ARG A 350 -8.19 21.00 -12.55
C ARG A 350 -7.51 19.67 -12.24
N ILE A 351 -7.91 18.60 -12.93
CA ILE A 351 -7.32 17.26 -12.81
C ILE A 351 -6.21 17.10 -13.86
N PRO A 352 -5.06 16.48 -13.52
CA PRO A 352 -4.00 16.19 -14.49
C PRO A 352 -4.41 15.03 -15.39
N LYS A 353 -5.14 15.33 -16.48
CA LYS A 353 -5.79 14.37 -17.36
C LYS A 353 -4.82 13.29 -17.88
N ASN A 354 -3.68 13.71 -18.42
CA ASN A 354 -2.71 12.77 -19.02
C ASN A 354 -2.06 11.88 -17.96
N ALA A 355 -1.70 12.44 -16.79
CA ALA A 355 -1.17 11.66 -15.68
C ALA A 355 -2.20 10.65 -15.15
N THR A 356 -3.49 11.03 -15.09
CA THR A 356 -4.58 10.12 -14.67
C THR A 356 -4.80 8.99 -15.68
N LEU A 357 -4.75 9.26 -16.97
CA LEU A 357 -4.87 8.24 -18.01
C LEU A 357 -3.69 7.26 -17.96
N VAL A 358 -2.47 7.77 -17.83
CA VAL A 358 -1.26 6.92 -17.68
C VAL A 358 -1.37 6.06 -16.41
N ALA A 359 -1.72 6.65 -15.28
CA ALA A 359 -1.90 5.93 -14.02
C ALA A 359 -2.92 4.79 -14.14
N GLY A 360 -4.11 5.09 -14.68
CA GLY A 360 -5.17 4.11 -14.86
C GLY A 360 -4.82 3.01 -15.85
N SER A 361 -4.18 3.35 -16.97
CA SER A 361 -3.75 2.36 -17.97
C SER A 361 -2.68 1.40 -17.44
N MET A 362 -1.67 1.94 -16.76
CA MET A 362 -0.62 1.12 -16.15
C MET A 362 -1.21 0.16 -15.09
N ALA A 363 -2.10 0.65 -14.24
CA ALA A 363 -2.74 -0.16 -13.22
C ALA A 363 -3.68 -1.22 -13.83
N ALA A 364 -4.42 -0.91 -14.89
CA ALA A 364 -5.28 -1.85 -15.60
C ALA A 364 -4.47 -3.01 -16.21
N ILE A 365 -3.37 -2.69 -16.88
CA ILE A 365 -2.48 -3.70 -17.50
C ILE A 365 -1.89 -4.60 -16.41
N ALA A 366 -1.34 -4.00 -15.35
CA ALA A 366 -0.71 -4.77 -14.28
C ALA A 366 -1.73 -5.70 -13.58
N GLY A 367 -2.93 -5.21 -13.24
CA GLY A 367 -3.96 -6.01 -12.58
C GLY A 367 -4.58 -7.09 -13.47
N GLY A 368 -4.61 -6.88 -14.79
CA GLY A 368 -5.11 -7.86 -15.77
C GLY A 368 -4.13 -8.99 -16.10
N VAL A 369 -2.82 -8.74 -15.96
CA VAL A 369 -1.78 -9.67 -16.43
C VAL A 369 -1.10 -10.41 -15.29
N PHE A 370 -0.78 -9.72 -14.18
CA PHE A 370 0.05 -10.28 -13.11
C PHE A 370 -0.80 -10.79 -11.94
N PRO A 371 -0.41 -11.96 -11.35
CA PRO A 371 -1.03 -12.47 -10.12
C PRO A 371 -0.89 -11.48 -8.95
N LEU A 372 -1.91 -11.40 -8.10
CA LEU A 372 -1.94 -10.49 -6.95
C LEU A 372 -0.73 -10.64 -6.02
N ALA A 373 -0.27 -11.87 -5.77
CA ALA A 373 0.91 -12.13 -4.95
C ALA A 373 2.20 -11.54 -5.57
N SER A 374 2.34 -11.60 -6.89
CA SER A 374 3.48 -10.99 -7.61
C SER A 374 3.41 -9.47 -7.57
N ILE A 375 2.21 -8.89 -7.75
CA ILE A 375 1.96 -7.46 -7.61
C ILE A 375 2.35 -7.00 -6.20
N ALA A 376 1.90 -7.71 -5.16
CA ALA A 376 2.19 -7.37 -3.77
C ALA A 376 3.70 -7.47 -3.46
N SER A 377 4.38 -8.51 -3.96
CA SER A 377 5.83 -8.69 -3.77
C SER A 377 6.63 -7.57 -4.44
N PHE A 378 6.27 -7.20 -5.67
CA PHE A 378 6.92 -6.10 -6.40
C PHE A 378 6.68 -4.74 -5.73
N LEU A 379 5.46 -4.50 -5.28
CA LEU A 379 5.11 -3.31 -4.52
C LEU A 379 5.96 -3.22 -3.25
N ASN A 380 6.00 -4.30 -2.47
CA ASN A 380 6.72 -4.34 -1.21
C ASN A 380 8.23 -4.08 -1.39
N ILE A 381 8.87 -4.67 -2.42
CA ILE A 381 10.30 -4.43 -2.65
C ILE A 381 10.57 -2.97 -3.03
N CYS A 382 9.68 -2.30 -3.79
CA CYS A 382 9.79 -0.87 -4.11
C CYS A 382 9.67 -0.02 -2.84
N THR A 383 8.67 -0.31 -2.00
CA THR A 383 8.43 0.40 -0.73
C THR A 383 9.61 0.22 0.22
N LEU A 384 10.05 -1.02 0.46
CA LEU A 384 11.18 -1.32 1.34
C LEU A 384 12.46 -0.61 0.88
N ALA A 385 12.70 -0.52 -0.42
CA ALA A 385 13.86 0.16 -0.97
C ALA A 385 13.88 1.65 -0.62
N TYR A 386 12.77 2.40 -0.81
CA TYR A 386 12.77 3.81 -0.43
C TYR A 386 12.71 4.01 1.09
N LEU A 387 12.15 3.06 1.87
CA LEU A 387 12.18 3.12 3.34
C LEU A 387 13.62 2.98 3.87
N VAL A 388 14.45 2.15 3.25
CA VAL A 388 15.89 2.10 3.53
C VAL A 388 16.53 3.46 3.26
N MET A 389 16.21 4.10 2.12
CA MET A 389 16.71 5.45 1.82
C MET A 389 16.24 6.48 2.84
N LEU A 390 14.97 6.37 3.31
CA LEU A 390 14.40 7.26 4.34
C LEU A 390 15.10 7.10 5.68
N ALA A 391 15.44 5.87 6.08
CA ALA A 391 16.21 5.61 7.30
C ALA A 391 17.61 6.24 7.24
N PHE A 392 18.30 6.13 6.11
CA PHE A 392 19.58 6.84 5.90
C PHE A 392 19.39 8.37 5.91
N ALA A 393 18.29 8.87 5.34
CA ALA A 393 17.99 10.29 5.36
C ALA A 393 17.78 10.82 6.79
N LEU A 394 17.15 10.03 7.66
CA LEU A 394 16.98 10.40 9.07
C LEU A 394 18.32 10.49 9.80
N LEU A 395 19.23 9.52 9.57
CA LEU A 395 20.58 9.56 10.14
C LEU A 395 21.34 10.83 9.69
N LYS A 396 21.24 11.15 8.40
CA LYS A 396 21.88 12.35 7.83
C LYS A 396 21.25 13.64 8.35
N LEU A 397 19.90 13.71 8.41
CA LEU A 397 19.16 14.84 8.98
C LEU A 397 19.62 15.15 10.41
N ARG A 398 19.74 14.10 11.25
CA ARG A 398 20.19 14.25 12.63
C ARG A 398 21.66 14.69 12.74
N LYS A 399 22.52 14.24 11.81
CA LYS A 399 23.92 14.63 11.76
C LYS A 399 24.10 16.10 11.32
N GLU A 400 23.34 16.55 10.32
CA GLU A 400 23.48 17.89 9.73
C GLU A 400 22.73 18.97 10.51
N HIS A 401 21.52 18.65 11.03
CA HIS A 401 20.60 19.62 11.64
C HIS A 401 20.31 19.35 13.11
N GLY A 402 20.97 18.37 13.73
CA GLY A 402 20.80 18.04 15.14
C GLY A 402 19.46 17.36 15.47
N ALA A 403 19.18 17.25 16.77
CA ALA A 403 17.92 16.70 17.26
C ALA A 403 16.73 17.65 16.99
N PRO A 404 15.48 17.13 16.88
CA PRO A 404 14.29 17.97 16.75
C PRO A 404 14.16 19.02 17.85
N GLY A 405 13.62 20.17 17.48
CA GLY A 405 13.35 21.27 18.39
C GLY A 405 12.14 21.04 19.32
N PRO A 406 11.88 22.02 20.22
CA PRO A 406 10.70 21.96 21.07
C PRO A 406 9.40 21.91 20.24
N GLY A 407 8.54 20.91 20.51
CA GLY A 407 7.27 20.72 19.81
C GLY A 407 7.35 19.84 18.57
N GLU A 408 8.54 19.51 18.07
CA GLU A 408 8.72 18.55 16.98
C GLU A 408 8.76 17.11 17.52
N PHE A 409 8.31 16.16 16.70
CA PHE A 409 8.38 14.75 17.06
C PHE A 409 9.83 14.24 16.98
N LYS A 410 10.26 13.52 18.01
CA LYS A 410 11.59 12.95 18.11
C LYS A 410 11.53 11.43 18.02
N THR A 411 12.03 10.84 16.93
CA THR A 411 12.25 9.39 16.85
C THR A 411 13.18 8.94 17.99
N PRO A 412 12.74 7.95 18.80
CA PRO A 412 13.57 7.47 19.89
C PRO A 412 14.78 6.70 19.38
N LEU A 413 15.78 6.52 20.25
CA LEU A 413 16.94 5.64 20.03
C LEU A 413 17.65 5.79 18.66
N VAL A 414 17.74 7.01 18.14
CA VAL A 414 18.58 7.27 16.95
C VAL A 414 20.05 7.29 17.41
N PRO A 415 20.97 6.52 16.78
CA PRO A 415 20.88 5.86 15.46
C PRO A 415 20.37 4.40 15.46
N VAL A 416 20.04 3.80 16.58
CA VAL A 416 19.75 2.37 16.68
C VAL A 416 18.51 1.95 15.86
N LEU A 417 17.37 2.65 16.01
CA LEU A 417 16.15 2.29 15.30
C LEU A 417 16.25 2.46 13.78
N PRO A 418 16.87 3.52 13.23
CA PRO A 418 17.13 3.59 11.78
C PRO A 418 18.00 2.45 11.26
N ILE A 419 19.06 2.07 11.97
CA ILE A 419 19.92 0.93 11.58
C ILE A 419 19.11 -0.39 11.64
N LEU A 420 18.35 -0.60 12.70
CA LEU A 420 17.47 -1.77 12.82
C LEU A 420 16.44 -1.83 11.69
N SER A 421 15.83 -0.70 11.34
CA SER A 421 14.90 -0.62 10.22
C SER A 421 15.56 -1.01 8.89
N ILE A 422 16.78 -0.54 8.62
CA ILE A 422 17.54 -0.93 7.42
C ILE A 422 17.73 -2.44 7.39
N VAL A 423 18.17 -3.05 8.49
CA VAL A 423 18.40 -4.50 8.59
C VAL A 423 17.11 -5.28 8.35
N VAL A 424 16.01 -4.88 8.98
CA VAL A 424 14.70 -5.54 8.83
C VAL A 424 14.16 -5.38 7.41
N CYS A 425 14.22 -4.19 6.82
CA CYS A 425 13.80 -3.96 5.44
C CYS A 425 14.61 -4.81 4.45
N LEU A 426 15.94 -4.84 4.60
CA LEU A 426 16.80 -5.67 3.75
C LEU A 426 16.50 -7.16 3.94
N SER A 427 16.26 -7.63 5.18
CA SER A 427 15.85 -9.00 5.45
C SER A 427 14.53 -9.34 4.74
N PHE A 428 13.54 -8.46 4.76
CA PHE A 428 12.29 -8.67 4.01
C PHE A 428 12.52 -8.72 2.51
N MET A 429 13.38 -7.84 1.96
CA MET A 429 13.70 -7.84 0.53
C MET A 429 14.31 -9.16 0.06
N THR A 430 15.08 -9.85 0.90
CA THR A 430 15.67 -11.15 0.54
C THR A 430 14.66 -12.29 0.45
N GLN A 431 13.45 -12.12 1.01
CA GLN A 431 12.38 -13.13 0.96
C GLN A 431 11.71 -13.21 -0.44
N TYR A 432 11.95 -12.23 -1.31
CA TYR A 432 11.32 -12.21 -2.63
C TYR A 432 12.07 -13.05 -3.65
N SER A 433 11.31 -13.64 -4.59
CA SER A 433 11.83 -14.44 -5.67
C SER A 433 12.77 -13.66 -6.60
N LEU A 434 13.64 -14.38 -7.32
CA LEU A 434 14.51 -13.79 -8.33
C LEU A 434 13.71 -13.00 -9.40
N SER A 435 12.52 -13.48 -9.78
CA SER A 435 11.65 -12.78 -10.73
C SER A 435 11.22 -11.40 -10.22
N THR A 436 10.91 -11.27 -8.92
CA THR A 436 10.60 -9.98 -8.29
C THR A 436 11.82 -9.04 -8.30
N TRP A 437 13.01 -9.56 -8.00
CA TRP A 437 14.26 -8.79 -8.06
C TRP A 437 14.59 -8.33 -9.48
N LEU A 438 14.40 -9.20 -10.49
CA LEU A 438 14.59 -8.83 -11.89
C LEU A 438 13.60 -7.73 -12.32
N ALA A 439 12.32 -7.87 -11.96
CA ALA A 439 11.31 -6.85 -12.25
C ALA A 439 11.66 -5.51 -11.58
N PHE A 440 12.10 -5.54 -10.32
CA PHE A 440 12.57 -4.36 -9.59
C PHE A 440 13.80 -3.72 -10.27
N GLY A 441 14.78 -4.52 -10.65
CA GLY A 441 15.96 -4.05 -11.37
C GLY A 441 15.62 -3.39 -12.70
N VAL A 442 14.72 -4.00 -13.50
CA VAL A 442 14.22 -3.43 -14.76
C VAL A 442 13.50 -2.12 -14.50
N ALA A 443 12.62 -2.06 -13.50
CA ALA A 443 11.92 -0.82 -13.14
C ALA A 443 12.88 0.30 -12.74
N LEU A 444 13.92 -0.01 -11.96
CA LEU A 444 14.97 0.96 -11.61
C LEU A 444 15.74 1.44 -12.83
N LEU A 445 16.14 0.54 -13.74
CA LEU A 445 16.86 0.90 -14.96
C LEU A 445 16.00 1.80 -15.86
N ILE A 446 14.71 1.53 -15.98
CA ILE A 446 13.77 2.39 -16.70
C ILE A 446 13.72 3.77 -16.03
N GLY A 447 13.59 3.85 -14.70
CA GLY A 447 13.58 5.12 -13.96
C GLY A 447 14.88 5.91 -14.15
N ILE A 448 16.03 5.27 -14.06
CA ILE A 448 17.34 5.86 -14.32
C ILE A 448 17.43 6.34 -15.76
N GLY A 449 16.97 5.55 -16.73
CA GLY A 449 16.94 5.93 -18.15
C GLY A 449 16.07 7.16 -18.41
N ILE A 450 14.88 7.26 -17.80
CA ILE A 450 14.00 8.42 -17.90
C ILE A 450 14.70 9.66 -17.29
N TYR A 451 15.36 9.51 -16.14
CA TYR A 451 16.07 10.63 -15.50
C TYR A 451 17.17 11.19 -16.36
N PHE A 452 18.11 10.38 -16.83
CA PHE A 452 19.23 10.85 -17.65
C PHE A 452 18.81 11.23 -19.08
N GLY A 453 17.80 10.56 -19.64
CA GLY A 453 17.26 10.86 -20.99
C GLY A 453 16.47 12.16 -21.02
N TYR A 454 15.68 12.43 -20.00
CA TYR A 454 14.75 13.57 -19.97
C TYR A 454 14.92 14.45 -18.72
N GLY A 455 14.73 13.88 -17.51
CA GLY A 455 14.60 14.62 -16.26
C GLY A 455 15.78 15.51 -15.97
N TYR A 456 17.00 15.00 -16.06
CA TYR A 456 18.23 15.77 -15.80
C TYR A 456 18.33 17.05 -16.64
N ARG A 457 17.84 17.04 -17.90
CA ARG A 457 17.93 18.19 -18.82
C ARG A 457 16.80 19.19 -18.63
N HIS A 458 15.68 18.78 -18.05
CA HIS A 458 14.45 19.59 -17.97
C HIS A 458 14.05 19.92 -16.52
N SER A 459 14.85 19.50 -15.54
CA SER A 459 14.64 19.82 -14.13
C SER A 459 14.53 21.32 -13.90
N GLU A 460 13.55 21.77 -13.11
CA GLU A 460 13.39 23.19 -12.74
C GLU A 460 14.61 23.76 -12.01
N GLU A 461 15.37 22.94 -11.29
CA GLU A 461 16.61 23.33 -10.63
C GLU A 461 17.79 23.48 -11.62
N ASN A 462 17.58 23.17 -12.90
CA ASN A 462 18.55 23.38 -13.99
C ASN A 462 18.29 24.67 -14.78
N GLN A 463 17.10 25.29 -14.59
CA GLN A 463 16.72 26.53 -15.24
C GLN A 463 16.90 27.73 -14.31
#